data_d19a77581cae05671e90bb8ecca15097
#
_entry.id   d19a77581cae05671e90bb8ecca15097
#
_cell.length_a   1.000
_cell.length_b   1.000
_cell.length_c   1.000
_cell.angle_alpha   90.00
_cell.angle_beta   90.00
_cell.angle_gamma   90.00
#
_symmetry.space_group_name_H-M   'P 1'
#
loop_
_entity.id
_entity.type
_entity.pdbx_description
1 polymer ?
#
loop_
_entity_poly.entity_id
_entity_poly.type
_entity_poly.pdbx_seq_one_letter_code
_entity_poly.pdbx_strand_id
1 'polypeptide(L)'
;MIGYFCPSPIPTLFILPPVLSISAMTGGEEVFKYKQCLILRTDLKLSCGKMCAQAAHASIGAYEKASLLDKKAWMREGQKKVALKAVSERALYELKATAEIQGLPVSLIIDAGYTEIPPGTVTALGIGPAKAELIDKITGGLPLL
;
A
#
# COMPACT_ATOMS: atom_id res chain seq x y z
N MET A 1 53.13 9.88 35.00
CA MET A 1 52.11 9.13 34.23
C MET A 1 50.76 9.67 34.63
N ILE A 2 50.17 10.54 33.81
CA ILE A 2 48.86 11.16 34.10
C ILE A 2 47.90 10.50 33.15
N GLY A 3 47.03 9.61 33.72
CA GLY A 3 46.00 8.91 32.96
C GLY A 3 44.83 9.86 32.65
N TYR A 4 44.56 10.07 31.36
CA TYR A 4 43.37 10.76 30.89
C TYR A 4 42.16 9.85 31.05
N PHE A 5 41.28 10.22 31.97
CA PHE A 5 39.96 9.62 32.12
C PHE A 5 39.05 10.21 31.03
N CYS A 6 38.68 9.42 30.05
CA CYS A 6 37.70 9.80 29.02
C CYS A 6 36.29 9.47 29.54
N PRO A 7 35.40 10.44 29.75
CA PRO A 7 34.03 10.13 30.12
C PRO A 7 33.27 9.59 28.92
N SER A 8 32.71 8.41 29.08
CA SER A 8 31.82 7.79 28.11
C SER A 8 30.56 8.66 27.91
N PRO A 9 30.07 8.80 26.67
CA PRO A 9 28.84 9.56 26.42
C PRO A 9 27.64 8.84 27.04
N ILE A 10 26.85 9.61 27.78
CA ILE A 10 25.56 9.18 28.35
C ILE A 10 24.64 8.84 27.16
N PRO A 11 24.00 7.67 27.14
CA PRO A 11 23.02 7.37 26.08
C PRO A 11 21.84 8.33 26.22
N THR A 12 21.63 9.13 25.18
CA THR A 12 20.44 9.98 25.07
C THR A 12 19.22 9.05 24.99
N LEU A 13 18.48 8.98 26.09
CA LEU A 13 17.23 8.26 26.16
C LEU A 13 16.23 8.97 25.22
N PHE A 14 16.02 8.40 24.03
CA PHE A 14 14.92 8.78 23.17
C PHE A 14 13.62 8.42 23.88
N ILE A 15 13.01 9.39 24.54
CA ILE A 15 11.64 9.29 25.05
C ILE A 15 10.74 9.36 23.80
N LEU A 16 10.34 8.21 23.31
CA LEU A 16 9.25 8.13 22.35
C LEU A 16 8.00 8.70 23.03
N PRO A 17 7.24 9.58 22.32
CA PRO A 17 5.97 10.04 22.87
C PRO A 17 5.08 8.82 23.13
N PRO A 18 4.23 8.83 24.17
CA PRO A 18 3.38 7.73 24.49
C PRO A 18 2.51 7.42 23.27
N VAL A 19 2.61 6.19 22.76
CA VAL A 19 1.66 5.68 21.78
C VAL A 19 0.31 5.72 22.48
N LEU A 20 -0.54 6.70 22.14
CA LEU A 20 -1.90 6.74 22.63
C LEU A 20 -2.56 5.40 22.26
N SER A 21 -2.80 4.60 23.26
CA SER A 21 -3.61 3.40 23.16
C SER A 21 -5.00 3.82 22.66
N ILE A 22 -5.25 3.55 21.37
CA ILE A 22 -6.59 3.70 20.78
C ILE A 22 -7.41 2.47 21.21
N SER A 23 -7.72 2.41 22.50
CA SER A 23 -8.67 1.47 23.04
C SER A 23 -9.74 2.27 23.76
N ALA A 24 -10.87 2.45 23.10
CA ALA A 24 -12.19 2.87 23.54
C ALA A 24 -12.74 4.07 22.76
N MET A 25 -13.23 3.81 21.54
CA MET A 25 -14.38 4.55 21.01
C MET A 25 -15.32 3.54 20.33
N THR A 26 -16.30 3.10 21.06
CA THR A 26 -17.49 2.40 20.57
C THR A 26 -18.33 3.38 19.78
N GLY A 27 -18.35 3.20 18.47
CA GLY A 27 -19.14 3.98 17.54
C GLY A 27 -18.44 3.96 16.18
N GLY A 28 -18.88 3.07 15.27
CA GLY A 28 -18.19 2.73 14.04
C GLY A 28 -18.12 3.83 12.98
N GLU A 29 -17.49 4.95 13.26
CA GLU A 29 -16.99 5.83 12.21
C GLU A 29 -15.68 5.24 11.70
N GLU A 30 -15.62 4.95 10.42
CA GLU A 30 -14.41 4.48 9.77
C GLU A 30 -13.30 5.53 9.96
N VAL A 31 -12.34 5.24 10.83
CA VAL A 31 -11.25 6.16 11.21
C VAL A 31 -10.43 6.60 9.98
N PHE A 32 -10.51 5.83 8.88
CA PHE A 32 -9.77 6.07 7.65
C PHE A 32 -10.72 6.44 6.51
N LYS A 33 -10.72 7.71 6.14
CA LYS A 33 -11.46 8.24 5.00
C LYS A 33 -10.76 8.00 3.66
N TYR A 34 -9.46 7.74 3.70
CA TYR A 34 -8.62 7.47 2.53
C TYR A 34 -7.96 6.12 2.64
N LYS A 35 -7.83 5.43 1.51
CA LYS A 35 -7.12 4.16 1.43
C LYS A 35 -6.45 3.94 0.08
N GLN A 36 -5.62 2.92 0.02
CA GLN A 36 -5.03 2.38 -1.19
C GLN A 36 -5.30 0.88 -1.24
N CYS A 37 -5.70 0.36 -2.38
CA CYS A 37 -5.83 -1.08 -2.61
C CYS A 37 -4.69 -1.58 -3.49
N LEU A 38 -4.11 -2.71 -3.09
CA LEU A 38 -3.04 -3.41 -3.78
C LEU A 38 -3.59 -4.77 -4.20
N ILE A 39 -3.85 -4.97 -5.48
CA ILE A 39 -4.50 -6.16 -6.00
C ILE A 39 -3.43 -7.02 -6.69
N LEU A 40 -3.22 -8.24 -6.18
CA LEU A 40 -2.19 -9.15 -6.67
C LEU A 40 -2.79 -10.38 -7.35
N ARG A 41 -2.15 -10.84 -8.42
CA ARG A 41 -2.53 -12.07 -9.12
C ARG A 41 -2.09 -13.29 -8.32
N THR A 42 -3.06 -14.10 -7.94
CA THR A 42 -2.79 -15.33 -7.18
C THR A 42 -2.65 -16.59 -8.06
N ASP A 43 -3.11 -16.53 -9.30
CA ASP A 43 -2.95 -17.59 -10.30
C ASP A 43 -1.48 -17.84 -10.70
N LEU A 44 -0.61 -16.81 -10.56
CA LEU A 44 0.81 -16.89 -10.87
C LEU A 44 1.63 -17.67 -9.83
N LYS A 45 1.09 -17.90 -8.62
CA LYS A 45 1.76 -18.59 -7.51
C LYS A 45 3.15 -18.03 -7.19
N LEU A 46 3.29 -16.70 -7.20
CA LEU A 46 4.54 -16.01 -6.88
C LEU A 46 4.98 -16.31 -5.44
N SER A 47 6.28 -16.29 -5.20
CA SER A 47 6.82 -16.33 -3.84
C SER A 47 6.35 -15.12 -3.02
N CYS A 48 6.31 -15.25 -1.69
CA CYS A 48 5.93 -14.15 -0.80
C CYS A 48 6.82 -12.91 -1.03
N GLY A 49 8.12 -13.11 -1.20
CA GLY A 49 9.06 -12.03 -1.49
C GLY A 49 8.72 -11.29 -2.78
N LYS A 50 8.40 -12.04 -3.85
CA LYS A 50 8.00 -11.45 -5.14
C LYS A 50 6.66 -10.70 -5.00
N MET A 51 5.68 -11.27 -4.32
CA MET A 51 4.40 -10.59 -4.05
C MET A 51 4.59 -9.28 -3.30
N CYS A 52 5.45 -9.26 -2.26
CA CYS A 52 5.78 -8.04 -1.53
C CYS A 52 6.40 -6.97 -2.44
N ALA A 53 7.34 -7.35 -3.29
CA ALA A 53 7.97 -6.43 -4.24
C ALA A 53 6.95 -5.85 -5.23
N GLN A 54 6.09 -6.69 -5.81
CA GLN A 54 5.05 -6.25 -6.76
C GLN A 54 4.02 -5.34 -6.08
N ALA A 55 3.63 -5.63 -4.84
CA ALA A 55 2.76 -4.77 -4.04
C ALA A 55 3.40 -3.40 -3.77
N ALA A 56 4.69 -3.36 -3.46
CA ALA A 56 5.42 -2.11 -3.25
C ALA A 56 5.47 -1.26 -4.53
N HIS A 57 5.75 -1.88 -5.68
CA HIS A 57 5.72 -1.18 -6.98
C HIS A 57 4.32 -0.63 -7.28
N ALA A 58 3.27 -1.41 -7.06
CA ALA A 58 1.89 -0.98 -7.25
C ALA A 58 1.52 0.19 -6.34
N SER A 59 1.96 0.14 -5.08
CA SER A 59 1.74 1.20 -4.10
C SER A 59 2.38 2.52 -4.53
N ILE A 60 3.66 2.50 -4.86
CA ILE A 60 4.39 3.70 -5.27
C ILE A 60 3.84 4.26 -6.58
N GLY A 61 3.66 3.41 -7.58
CA GLY A 61 3.20 3.86 -8.89
C GLY A 61 1.80 4.48 -8.86
N ALA A 62 0.88 3.97 -8.05
CA ALA A 62 -0.44 4.58 -7.87
C ALA A 62 -0.36 5.87 -7.03
N TYR A 63 0.46 5.88 -5.97
CA TYR A 63 0.69 7.07 -5.17
C TYR A 63 1.20 8.24 -6.01
N GLU A 64 2.14 8.02 -6.90
CA GLU A 64 2.69 9.10 -7.76
C GLU A 64 1.60 9.78 -8.59
N LYS A 65 0.60 9.04 -9.05
CA LYS A 65 -0.51 9.54 -9.86
C LYS A 65 -1.63 10.19 -9.06
N ALA A 66 -1.67 10.01 -7.74
CA ALA A 66 -2.71 10.58 -6.89
C ALA A 66 -2.56 12.10 -6.74
N SER A 67 -3.69 12.77 -6.47
CA SER A 67 -3.69 14.20 -6.20
C SER A 67 -2.88 14.54 -4.94
N LEU A 68 -2.33 15.74 -4.89
CA LEU A 68 -1.58 16.20 -3.72
C LEU A 68 -2.44 16.23 -2.45
N LEU A 69 -3.73 16.53 -2.59
CA LEU A 69 -4.67 16.56 -1.47
C LEU A 69 -4.91 15.15 -0.92
N ASP A 70 -5.19 14.18 -1.81
CA ASP A 70 -5.40 12.79 -1.40
C ASP A 70 -4.14 12.17 -0.79
N LYS A 71 -2.97 12.44 -1.36
CA LYS A 71 -1.68 12.05 -0.78
C LYS A 71 -1.53 12.55 0.66
N LYS A 72 -1.73 13.85 0.87
CA LYS A 72 -1.57 14.47 2.20
C LYS A 72 -2.59 13.93 3.21
N ALA A 73 -3.84 13.76 2.80
CA ALA A 73 -4.89 13.22 3.66
C ALA A 73 -4.58 11.78 4.08
N TRP A 74 -4.29 10.92 3.11
CA TRP A 74 -3.94 9.52 3.33
C TRP A 74 -2.69 9.34 4.21
N MET A 75 -1.65 10.16 4.00
CA MET A 75 -0.45 10.14 4.83
C MET A 75 -0.75 10.49 6.30
N ARG A 76 -1.60 11.50 6.55
CA ARG A 76 -1.98 11.90 7.92
C ARG A 76 -2.80 10.84 8.63
N GLU A 77 -3.63 10.10 7.91
CA GLU A 77 -4.47 9.03 8.46
C GLU A 77 -3.71 7.72 8.72
N GLY A 78 -2.41 7.65 8.44
CA GLY A 78 -1.60 6.46 8.69
C GLY A 78 -1.49 5.51 7.49
N GLN A 79 -1.83 5.97 6.30
CA GLN A 79 -1.56 5.26 5.03
C GLN A 79 -2.24 3.89 4.89
N LYS A 80 -3.51 3.80 5.25
CA LYS A 80 -4.29 2.54 5.14
C LYS A 80 -4.10 1.90 3.77
N LYS A 81 -3.65 0.64 3.77
CA LYS A 81 -3.53 -0.21 2.59
C LYS A 81 -4.31 -1.49 2.78
N VAL A 82 -4.90 -1.98 1.70
CA VAL A 82 -5.63 -3.26 1.69
C VAL A 82 -5.07 -4.10 0.55
N ALA A 83 -4.60 -5.30 0.87
CA ALA A 83 -4.12 -6.26 -0.11
C ALA A 83 -5.25 -7.21 -0.51
N LEU A 84 -5.50 -7.32 -1.81
CA LEU A 84 -6.61 -8.07 -2.40
C LEU A 84 -6.12 -9.06 -3.44
N LYS A 85 -6.93 -10.08 -3.72
CA LYS A 85 -6.66 -11.11 -4.74
C LYS A 85 -7.33 -10.79 -6.06
N ALA A 86 -6.60 -11.06 -7.15
CA ALA A 86 -7.17 -11.24 -8.47
C ALA A 86 -6.79 -12.62 -9.01
N VAL A 87 -7.71 -13.25 -9.73
CA VAL A 87 -7.54 -14.63 -10.22
C VAL A 87 -7.02 -14.70 -11.66
N SER A 88 -6.86 -13.56 -12.34
CA SER A 88 -6.41 -13.51 -13.72
C SER A 88 -5.88 -12.12 -14.11
N GLU A 89 -5.11 -12.08 -15.18
CA GLU A 89 -4.66 -10.83 -15.80
C GLU A 89 -5.84 -9.98 -16.29
N ARG A 90 -6.82 -10.61 -16.90
CA ARG A 90 -8.05 -9.95 -17.38
C ARG A 90 -8.75 -9.19 -16.25
N ALA A 91 -8.85 -9.79 -15.06
CA ALA A 91 -9.46 -9.13 -13.91
C ALA A 91 -8.73 -7.84 -13.54
N LEU A 92 -7.39 -7.80 -13.62
CA LEU A 92 -6.63 -6.57 -13.35
C LEU A 92 -6.91 -5.48 -14.39
N TYR A 93 -7.03 -5.84 -15.67
CA TYR A 93 -7.37 -4.86 -16.72
C TYR A 93 -8.78 -4.30 -16.56
N GLU A 94 -9.76 -5.14 -16.23
CA GLU A 94 -11.15 -4.72 -15.99
C GLU A 94 -11.24 -3.75 -14.79
N LEU A 95 -10.56 -4.08 -13.70
CA LEU A 95 -10.47 -3.19 -12.51
C LEU A 95 -9.78 -1.87 -12.84
N LYS A 96 -8.66 -1.93 -13.58
CA LYS A 96 -7.94 -0.74 -14.04
C LYS A 96 -8.84 0.17 -14.85
N ALA A 97 -9.51 -0.37 -15.87
CA ALA A 97 -10.40 0.41 -16.72
C ALA A 97 -11.53 1.07 -15.92
N THR A 98 -12.14 0.33 -15.01
CA THR A 98 -13.21 0.86 -14.15
C THR A 98 -12.71 2.00 -13.25
N ALA A 99 -11.51 1.84 -12.66
CA ALA A 99 -10.92 2.85 -11.82
C ALA A 99 -10.52 4.12 -12.60
N GLU A 100 -10.00 3.97 -13.81
CA GLU A 100 -9.66 5.08 -14.71
C GLU A 100 -10.90 5.89 -15.13
N ILE A 101 -12.01 5.21 -15.45
CA ILE A 101 -13.29 5.87 -15.77
C ILE A 101 -13.79 6.70 -14.58
N GLN A 102 -13.54 6.25 -13.35
CA GLN A 102 -13.89 6.99 -12.13
C GLN A 102 -12.86 8.05 -11.72
N GLY A 103 -11.81 8.25 -12.51
CA GLY A 103 -10.77 9.24 -12.24
C GLY A 103 -9.86 8.89 -11.07
N LEU A 104 -9.82 7.61 -10.66
CA LEU A 104 -8.94 7.18 -9.58
C LEU A 104 -7.50 6.98 -10.06
N PRO A 105 -6.50 7.28 -9.24
CA PRO A 105 -5.11 7.00 -9.57
C PRO A 105 -4.85 5.50 -9.57
N VAL A 106 -4.31 4.98 -10.68
CA VAL A 106 -4.04 3.55 -10.85
C VAL A 106 -2.66 3.30 -11.41
N SER A 107 -2.05 2.19 -11.00
CA SER A 107 -0.78 1.71 -11.55
C SER A 107 -0.82 0.21 -11.77
N LEU A 108 -0.75 -0.22 -13.03
CA LEU A 108 -0.61 -1.62 -13.41
C LEU A 108 0.88 -1.98 -13.44
N ILE A 109 1.25 -3.08 -12.81
CA ILE A 109 2.62 -3.53 -12.72
C ILE A 109 2.88 -4.66 -13.70
N ILE A 110 3.84 -4.42 -14.58
CA ILE A 110 4.33 -5.38 -15.56
C ILE A 110 5.74 -5.77 -15.15
N ASP A 111 5.97 -7.06 -14.92
CA ASP A 111 7.27 -7.56 -14.49
C ASP A 111 8.27 -7.60 -15.64
N ALA A 112 9.50 -7.20 -15.35
CA ALA A 112 10.59 -7.24 -16.33
C ALA A 112 11.13 -8.65 -16.61
N GLY A 113 10.73 -9.64 -15.80
CA GLY A 113 11.03 -11.06 -16.03
C GLY A 113 12.43 -11.51 -15.68
N TYR A 114 13.08 -10.85 -14.72
CA TYR A 114 14.42 -11.23 -14.27
C TYR A 114 14.43 -12.33 -13.20
N THR A 115 13.27 -12.80 -12.72
CA THR A 115 13.19 -13.69 -11.55
C THR A 115 12.34 -14.94 -11.79
N GLU A 116 11.04 -14.92 -11.41
CA GLU A 116 10.20 -16.12 -11.28
C GLU A 116 9.25 -16.33 -12.47
N ILE A 117 9.01 -15.29 -13.27
CA ILE A 117 7.96 -15.27 -14.30
C ILE A 117 8.48 -14.67 -15.60
N PRO A 118 7.88 -14.97 -16.75
CA PRO A 118 8.27 -14.40 -18.03
C PRO A 118 8.21 -12.88 -18.08
N PRO A 119 9.11 -12.23 -18.86
CA PRO A 119 9.03 -10.80 -19.12
C PRO A 119 7.66 -10.38 -19.64
N GLY A 120 7.18 -9.22 -19.21
CA GLY A 120 5.91 -8.68 -19.67
C GLY A 120 4.68 -9.22 -18.95
N THR A 121 4.86 -10.09 -17.94
CA THR A 121 3.74 -10.60 -17.13
C THR A 121 3.17 -9.49 -16.26
N VAL A 122 1.86 -9.26 -16.37
CA VAL A 122 1.12 -8.37 -15.46
C VAL A 122 0.91 -9.06 -14.12
N THR A 123 1.33 -8.46 -13.03
CA THR A 123 1.39 -9.08 -11.70
C THR A 123 0.50 -8.45 -10.66
N ALA A 124 0.35 -7.13 -10.69
CA ALA A 124 -0.36 -6.39 -9.67
C ALA A 124 -0.99 -5.11 -10.22
N LEU A 125 -1.95 -4.58 -9.48
CA LEU A 125 -2.60 -3.30 -9.71
C LEU A 125 -2.69 -2.52 -8.40
N GLY A 126 -2.22 -1.28 -8.38
CA GLY A 126 -2.45 -0.34 -7.30
C GLY A 126 -3.58 0.62 -7.66
N ILE A 127 -4.52 0.87 -6.74
CA ILE A 127 -5.59 1.85 -6.86
C ILE A 127 -5.57 2.76 -5.64
N GLY A 128 -5.48 4.06 -5.83
CA GLY A 128 -5.38 5.03 -4.74
C GLY A 128 -3.92 5.50 -4.49
N PRO A 129 -3.71 6.36 -3.45
CA PRO A 129 -4.68 6.74 -2.43
C PRO A 129 -5.81 7.63 -2.97
N ALA A 130 -7.01 7.37 -2.51
CA ALA A 130 -8.21 8.16 -2.76
C ALA A 130 -9.24 7.90 -1.65
N LYS A 131 -10.40 8.58 -1.71
CA LYS A 131 -11.48 8.34 -0.77
C LYS A 131 -11.89 6.87 -0.75
N ALA A 132 -11.98 6.29 0.45
CA ALA A 132 -12.28 4.87 0.66
C ALA A 132 -13.58 4.45 -0.03
N GLU A 133 -14.63 5.26 0.08
CA GLU A 133 -15.94 5.01 -0.55
C GLU A 133 -15.90 4.85 -2.08
N LEU A 134 -14.99 5.57 -2.74
CA LEU A 134 -14.83 5.47 -4.20
C LEU A 134 -14.09 4.18 -4.58
N ILE A 135 -13.05 3.86 -3.83
CA ILE A 135 -12.27 2.63 -4.04
C ILE A 135 -13.13 1.39 -3.73
N ASP A 136 -13.98 1.45 -2.69
CA ASP A 136 -14.84 0.33 -2.29
C ASP A 136 -15.87 -0.04 -3.35
N LYS A 137 -16.38 0.93 -4.11
CA LYS A 137 -17.28 0.65 -5.24
C LYS A 137 -16.67 -0.28 -6.29
N ILE A 138 -15.34 -0.26 -6.42
CA ILE A 138 -14.62 -1.07 -7.40
C ILE A 138 -14.08 -2.35 -6.77
N THR A 139 -13.58 -2.26 -5.55
CA THR A 139 -12.79 -3.34 -4.93
C THR A 139 -13.51 -4.09 -3.82
N GLY A 140 -14.70 -3.62 -3.39
CA GLY A 140 -15.40 -4.16 -2.21
C GLY A 140 -15.84 -5.62 -2.34
N GLY A 141 -15.95 -6.15 -3.55
CA GLY A 141 -16.27 -7.57 -3.80
C GLY A 141 -15.05 -8.49 -3.90
N LEU A 142 -13.82 -7.95 -3.81
CA LEU A 142 -12.60 -8.75 -3.96
C LEU A 142 -12.21 -9.38 -2.61
N PRO A 143 -11.74 -10.64 -2.61
CA PRO A 143 -11.25 -11.27 -1.39
C PRO A 143 -9.91 -10.69 -0.94
N LEU A 144 -9.68 -10.70 0.37
CA LEU A 144 -8.39 -10.35 0.96
C LEU A 144 -7.31 -11.36 0.54
N LEU A 145 -6.07 -10.83 0.38
CA LEU A 145 -4.89 -11.65 0.05
C LEU A 145 -4.49 -12.53 1.21
#